data_d809775d98d3316075981be8816799a8
#
_entry.id   d809775d98d3316075981be8816799a8
#
_cell.length_a   1.000
_cell.length_b   1.000
_cell.length_c   1.000
_cell.angle_alpha   90.00
_cell.angle_beta   90.00
_cell.angle_gamma   90.00
#
_symmetry.space_group_name_H-M   'P 1'
#
loop_
_entity.id
_entity.type
_entity.pdbx_description
1 polymer ?
#
loop_
_entity_poly.entity_id
_entity_poly.type
_entity_poly.pdbx_seq_one_letter_code
_entity_poly.pdbx_strand_id
1 'polypeptide(L)'
;MMARPFTVGELYDRAVAHGGNRVAITDGPRSFTYRELGDQALRSAAALQALGLGRGDRVAFLMANCAEYVACEYAVARIGATRVPLAVLLGNDDHAYMMNFARCRALVYHAKFAARVAAVAPALECVEHFIRVGATTEPLPGGHLSLEALLARHAPSPQDATVEPEDIAGIYFTGGTTGRPKGVMLSHRSWFHTYDTELLDFAVGWHEIFVFATPMTHAAGCLLLPVLLRQGRCVLLERFEPETLLATIAAERATA
;
A
#
# COMPACT_ATOMS: atom_id res chain seq x y z
N MET A 1 -10.32 -8.89 31.09
CA MET A 1 -10.77 -8.42 29.77
C MET A 1 -9.55 -8.48 28.84
N MET A 2 -9.55 -9.35 27.83
CA MET A 2 -8.45 -9.37 26.86
C MET A 2 -8.45 -8.03 26.11
N ALA A 3 -7.26 -7.41 25.95
CA ALA A 3 -7.12 -6.22 25.12
C ALA A 3 -7.53 -6.55 23.68
N ARG A 4 -8.24 -5.64 22.98
CA ARG A 4 -8.56 -5.84 21.57
C ARG A 4 -7.26 -5.85 20.74
N PRO A 5 -7.17 -6.63 19.68
CA PRO A 5 -6.02 -6.56 18.77
C PRO A 5 -5.98 -5.18 18.09
N PHE A 6 -4.75 -4.76 17.74
CA PHE A 6 -4.55 -3.53 17.00
C PHE A 6 -5.09 -3.65 15.57
N THR A 7 -5.57 -2.54 15.03
CA THR A 7 -5.82 -2.42 13.59
C THR A 7 -4.49 -2.20 12.84
N VAL A 8 -4.48 -2.45 11.54
CA VAL A 8 -3.28 -2.22 10.69
C VAL A 8 -2.84 -0.75 10.76
N GLY A 9 -3.77 0.20 10.77
CA GLY A 9 -3.46 1.61 10.94
C GLY A 9 -2.77 1.93 12.26
N GLU A 10 -3.26 1.37 13.38
CA GLU A 10 -2.64 1.54 14.71
C GLU A 10 -1.24 0.92 14.79
N LEU A 11 -0.99 -0.18 14.08
CA LEU A 11 0.35 -0.77 13.99
C LEU A 11 1.33 0.13 13.22
N TYR A 12 0.88 0.75 12.13
CA TYR A 12 1.66 1.76 11.42
C TYR A 12 1.94 2.98 12.32
N ASP A 13 0.93 3.50 13.02
CA ASP A 13 1.10 4.60 13.99
C ASP A 13 2.19 4.28 15.00
N ARG A 14 2.18 3.06 15.53
CA ARG A 14 3.18 2.57 16.47
C ARG A 14 4.58 2.54 15.86
N ALA A 15 4.72 2.01 14.64
CA ALA A 15 6.01 1.98 13.94
C ALA A 15 6.56 3.40 13.73
N VAL A 16 5.73 4.33 13.26
CA VAL A 16 6.08 5.74 13.03
C VAL A 16 6.47 6.45 14.34
N ALA A 17 5.69 6.27 15.39
CA ALA A 17 5.97 6.89 16.69
C ALA A 17 7.32 6.48 17.27
N HIS A 18 7.71 5.21 17.11
CA HIS A 18 8.98 4.70 17.61
C HIS A 18 10.15 4.99 16.66
N GLY A 19 9.92 5.03 15.35
CA GLY A 19 10.96 5.20 14.33
C GLY A 19 11.50 6.63 14.23
N GLY A 20 10.62 7.60 14.33
CA GLY A 20 10.99 9.03 14.34
C GLY A 20 11.77 9.43 13.08
N ASN A 21 12.99 9.91 13.27
CA ASN A 21 13.86 10.38 12.18
C ASN A 21 14.72 9.28 11.53
N ARG A 22 14.57 8.02 11.92
CA ARG A 22 15.26 6.93 11.22
C ARG A 22 14.69 6.76 9.82
N VAL A 23 15.52 6.32 8.89
CA VAL A 23 15.07 5.97 7.54
C VAL A 23 14.20 4.70 7.61
N ALA A 24 12.96 4.80 7.15
CA ALA A 24 12.01 3.70 7.04
C ALA A 24 12.05 3.06 5.65
N ILE A 25 12.11 3.90 4.61
CA ILE A 25 12.02 3.49 3.20
C ILE A 25 13.20 4.09 2.43
N THR A 26 13.86 3.26 1.61
CA THR A 26 14.74 3.70 0.53
C THR A 26 14.09 3.28 -0.79
N ASP A 27 13.89 4.23 -1.70
CA ASP A 27 13.23 4.06 -3.00
C ASP A 27 14.06 4.73 -4.09
N GLY A 28 14.97 3.96 -4.68
CA GLY A 28 15.99 4.48 -5.58
C GLY A 28 16.86 5.54 -4.88
N PRO A 29 16.95 6.76 -5.44
CA PRO A 29 17.74 7.84 -4.83
C PRO A 29 17.02 8.53 -3.66
N ARG A 30 15.75 8.21 -3.39
CA ARG A 30 14.94 8.83 -2.35
C ARG A 30 15.00 8.02 -1.06
N SER A 31 15.02 8.70 0.06
CA SER A 31 14.90 8.09 1.38
C SER A 31 13.84 8.82 2.18
N PHE A 32 13.04 8.08 2.91
CA PHE A 32 11.97 8.60 3.75
C PHE A 32 12.15 8.11 5.17
N THR A 33 12.15 9.03 6.12
CA THR A 33 12.11 8.69 7.53
C THR A 33 10.73 8.15 7.92
N TYR A 34 10.63 7.51 9.07
CA TYR A 34 9.34 7.11 9.63
C TYR A 34 8.39 8.29 9.80
N ARG A 35 8.93 9.44 10.23
CA ARG A 35 8.15 10.68 10.38
C ARG A 35 7.60 11.16 9.05
N GLU A 36 8.43 11.20 8.00
CA GLU A 36 8.01 11.62 6.66
C GLU A 36 7.00 10.64 6.06
N LEU A 37 7.19 9.31 6.25
CA LEU A 37 6.22 8.30 5.87
C LEU A 37 4.87 8.53 6.55
N GLY A 38 4.89 8.78 7.86
CA GLY A 38 3.68 9.08 8.63
C GLY A 38 2.99 10.37 8.17
N ASP A 39 3.75 11.44 7.92
CA ASP A 39 3.22 12.70 7.39
C ASP A 39 2.54 12.51 6.03
N GLN A 40 3.20 11.81 5.11
CA GLN A 40 2.61 11.49 3.79
C GLN A 40 1.35 10.64 3.91
N ALA A 41 1.34 9.64 4.79
CA ALA A 41 0.18 8.80 5.01
C ALA A 41 -1.00 9.59 5.59
N LEU A 42 -0.77 10.47 6.56
CA LEU A 42 -1.83 11.30 7.15
C LEU A 42 -2.39 12.33 6.15
N ARG A 43 -1.53 12.91 5.28
CA ARG A 43 -1.97 13.77 4.18
C ARG A 43 -2.79 12.97 3.14
N SER A 44 -2.35 11.76 2.80
CA SER A 44 -3.08 10.87 1.91
C SER A 44 -4.44 10.49 2.50
N ALA A 45 -4.50 10.18 3.79
CA ALA A 45 -5.74 9.87 4.50
C ALA A 45 -6.72 11.05 4.45
N ALA A 46 -6.25 12.28 4.76
CA ALA A 46 -7.05 13.49 4.68
C ALA A 46 -7.56 13.77 3.25
N ALA A 47 -6.70 13.55 2.25
CA ALA A 47 -7.09 13.70 0.85
C ALA A 47 -8.16 12.69 0.42
N LEU A 48 -8.01 11.40 0.79
CA LEU A 48 -9.00 10.36 0.49
C LEU A 48 -10.35 10.65 1.15
N GLN A 49 -10.34 11.13 2.40
CA GLN A 49 -11.57 11.52 3.08
C GLN A 49 -12.23 12.76 2.46
N ALA A 50 -11.45 13.73 1.99
CA ALA A 50 -11.97 14.89 1.26
C ALA A 50 -12.64 14.48 -0.08
N LEU A 51 -12.26 13.34 -0.64
CA LEU A 51 -12.93 12.71 -1.78
C LEU A 51 -14.15 11.85 -1.39
N GLY A 52 -14.54 11.86 -0.11
CA GLY A 52 -15.67 11.08 0.39
C GLY A 52 -15.40 9.59 0.56
N LEU A 53 -14.11 9.20 0.64
CA LEU A 53 -13.71 7.82 0.91
C LEU A 53 -13.51 7.60 2.42
N GLY A 54 -13.92 6.46 2.92
CA GLY A 54 -13.83 6.12 4.34
C GLY A 54 -14.06 4.65 4.63
N ARG A 55 -14.51 4.37 5.85
CA ARG A 55 -14.73 3.01 6.35
C ARG A 55 -15.61 2.19 5.42
N GLY A 56 -15.10 1.03 5.01
CA GLY A 56 -15.79 0.10 4.13
C GLY A 56 -15.73 0.42 2.65
N ASP A 57 -15.18 1.56 2.22
CA ASP A 57 -14.91 1.83 0.81
C ASP A 57 -13.70 1.04 0.31
N ARG A 58 -13.74 0.59 -0.94
CA ARG A 58 -12.64 -0.18 -1.55
C ARG A 58 -11.81 0.73 -2.43
N VAL A 59 -10.50 0.68 -2.20
CA VAL A 59 -9.49 1.44 -2.95
C VAL A 59 -8.57 0.44 -3.66
N ALA A 60 -8.60 0.42 -4.99
CA ALA A 60 -7.72 -0.42 -5.80
C ALA A 60 -6.34 0.19 -5.93
N PHE A 61 -5.30 -0.67 -5.96
CA PHE A 61 -3.89 -0.26 -6.10
C PHE A 61 -3.29 -0.96 -7.32
N LEU A 62 -3.01 -0.20 -8.38
CA LEU A 62 -2.23 -0.66 -9.54
C LEU A 62 -0.88 0.07 -9.51
N MET A 63 0.01 -0.40 -8.66
CA MET A 63 1.25 0.29 -8.34
C MET A 63 2.46 -0.64 -8.41
N ALA A 64 3.62 -0.06 -8.72
CA ALA A 64 4.91 -0.69 -8.47
C ALA A 64 5.30 -0.53 -6.99
N ASN A 65 6.38 -1.20 -6.59
CA ASN A 65 7.01 -0.94 -5.31
C ASN A 65 7.55 0.50 -5.31
N CYS A 66 7.03 1.33 -4.43
CA CYS A 66 7.46 2.71 -4.22
C CYS A 66 7.02 3.19 -2.84
N ALA A 67 7.62 4.27 -2.36
CA ALA A 67 7.31 4.82 -1.04
C ALA A 67 5.84 5.26 -0.93
N GLU A 68 5.28 5.80 -2.01
CA GLU A 68 3.89 6.24 -2.08
C GLU A 68 2.90 5.06 -1.93
N TYR A 69 3.29 3.84 -2.37
CA TYR A 69 2.49 2.64 -2.12
C TYR A 69 2.32 2.41 -0.62
N VAL A 70 3.43 2.48 0.14
CA VAL A 70 3.42 2.27 1.58
C VAL A 70 2.61 3.35 2.30
N ALA A 71 2.78 4.62 1.90
CA ALA A 71 2.03 5.73 2.47
C ALA A 71 0.51 5.61 2.20
N CYS A 72 0.13 5.21 0.99
CA CYS A 72 -1.28 4.99 0.62
C CYS A 72 -1.89 3.77 1.34
N GLU A 73 -1.12 2.69 1.52
CA GLU A 73 -1.55 1.52 2.30
C GLU A 73 -1.87 1.91 3.74
N TYR A 74 -0.95 2.65 4.36
CA TYR A 74 -1.16 3.17 5.71
C TYR A 74 -2.38 4.10 5.76
N ALA A 75 -2.53 5.03 4.80
CA ALA A 75 -3.65 5.95 4.73
C ALA A 75 -5.01 5.23 4.65
N VAL A 76 -5.12 4.24 3.75
CA VAL A 76 -6.33 3.44 3.56
C VAL A 76 -6.68 2.67 4.84
N ALA A 77 -5.68 2.06 5.50
CA ALA A 77 -5.91 1.36 6.76
C ALA A 77 -6.37 2.32 7.89
N ARG A 78 -5.84 3.56 7.91
CA ARG A 78 -6.19 4.58 8.92
C ARG A 78 -7.62 5.08 8.82
N ILE A 79 -8.16 5.21 7.61
CA ILE A 79 -9.54 5.67 7.38
C ILE A 79 -10.56 4.53 7.39
N GLY A 80 -10.13 3.28 7.63
CA GLY A 80 -10.98 2.09 7.62
C GLY A 80 -11.46 1.70 6.22
N ALA A 81 -10.83 2.21 5.18
CA ALA A 81 -11.07 1.74 3.82
C ALA A 81 -10.38 0.39 3.56
N THR A 82 -10.87 -0.34 2.59
CA THR A 82 -10.40 -1.68 2.23
C THR A 82 -9.48 -1.60 1.04
N ARG A 83 -8.23 -2.03 1.19
CA ARG A 83 -7.25 -2.12 0.10
C ARG A 83 -7.59 -3.27 -0.84
N VAL A 84 -7.49 -3.02 -2.17
CA VAL A 84 -7.63 -4.03 -3.22
C VAL A 84 -6.37 -4.00 -4.10
N PRO A 85 -5.31 -4.74 -3.74
CA PRO A 85 -4.09 -4.75 -4.54
C PRO A 85 -4.31 -5.52 -5.85
N LEU A 86 -3.92 -4.90 -6.97
CA LEU A 86 -4.01 -5.47 -8.29
C LEU A 86 -2.63 -6.00 -8.72
N ALA A 87 -2.55 -7.28 -9.03
CA ALA A 87 -1.32 -7.88 -9.53
C ALA A 87 -0.95 -7.28 -10.89
N VAL A 88 0.20 -6.60 -10.96
CA VAL A 88 0.63 -5.85 -12.15
C VAL A 88 0.84 -6.71 -13.41
N LEU A 89 0.99 -8.01 -13.24
CA LEU A 89 1.18 -8.98 -14.32
C LEU A 89 -0.14 -9.45 -14.96
N LEU A 90 -1.28 -9.16 -14.35
CA LEU A 90 -2.59 -9.53 -14.89
C LEU A 90 -3.00 -8.61 -16.06
N GLY A 91 -3.94 -9.11 -16.86
CA GLY A 91 -4.49 -8.39 -18.02
C GLY A 91 -5.51 -7.32 -17.65
N ASN A 92 -5.93 -6.54 -18.64
CA ASN A 92 -6.91 -5.47 -18.46
C ASN A 92 -8.28 -6.02 -18.02
N ASP A 93 -8.71 -7.14 -18.60
CA ASP A 93 -10.00 -7.77 -18.30
C ASP A 93 -10.06 -8.27 -16.85
N ASP A 94 -8.95 -8.83 -16.36
CA ASP A 94 -8.83 -9.25 -14.95
C ASP A 94 -8.90 -8.05 -14.02
N HIS A 95 -8.20 -6.96 -14.34
CA HIS A 95 -8.24 -5.74 -13.54
C HIS A 95 -9.64 -5.12 -13.50
N ALA A 96 -10.33 -5.02 -14.65
CA ALA A 96 -11.71 -4.55 -14.70
C ALA A 96 -12.63 -5.44 -13.86
N TYR A 97 -12.52 -6.76 -14.05
CA TYR A 97 -13.31 -7.72 -13.27
C TYR A 97 -13.08 -7.57 -11.76
N MET A 98 -11.82 -7.52 -11.32
CA MET A 98 -11.48 -7.43 -9.88
C MET A 98 -12.02 -6.14 -9.26
N MET A 99 -11.86 -5.00 -9.95
CA MET A 99 -12.35 -3.71 -9.45
C MET A 99 -13.87 -3.63 -9.40
N ASN A 100 -14.56 -4.12 -10.43
CA ASN A 100 -16.03 -4.15 -10.46
C ASN A 100 -16.59 -5.13 -9.44
N PHE A 101 -16.01 -6.35 -9.34
CA PHE A 101 -16.43 -7.36 -8.36
C PHE A 101 -16.27 -6.86 -6.92
N ALA A 102 -15.14 -6.21 -6.61
CA ALA A 102 -14.91 -5.59 -5.31
C ALA A 102 -15.66 -4.26 -5.15
N ARG A 103 -16.29 -3.72 -6.20
CA ARG A 103 -16.95 -2.41 -6.20
C ARG A 103 -16.02 -1.31 -5.72
N CYS A 104 -14.82 -1.22 -6.30
CA CYS A 104 -13.84 -0.19 -5.94
C CYS A 104 -14.36 1.19 -6.30
N ARG A 105 -14.27 2.16 -5.36
CA ARG A 105 -14.64 3.56 -5.57
C ARG A 105 -13.46 4.43 -6.02
N ALA A 106 -12.23 3.99 -5.73
CA ALA A 106 -11.03 4.69 -6.17
C ALA A 106 -10.00 3.71 -6.72
N LEU A 107 -9.19 4.19 -7.66
CA LEU A 107 -8.00 3.53 -8.17
C LEU A 107 -6.80 4.44 -7.97
N VAL A 108 -5.85 4.01 -7.12
CA VAL A 108 -4.52 4.62 -7.01
C VAL A 108 -3.60 3.86 -7.97
N TYR A 109 -2.95 4.58 -8.87
CA TYR A 109 -2.11 3.94 -9.88
C TYR A 109 -0.81 4.69 -10.14
N HIS A 110 0.28 3.93 -10.35
CA HIS A 110 1.57 4.51 -10.73
C HIS A 110 1.53 5.00 -12.18
N ALA A 111 2.15 6.15 -12.46
CA ALA A 111 2.15 6.82 -13.78
C ALA A 111 2.51 5.90 -14.94
N LYS A 112 3.45 4.95 -14.75
CA LYS A 112 3.83 3.96 -15.77
C LYS A 112 2.68 3.05 -16.25
N PHE A 113 1.59 2.99 -15.50
CA PHE A 113 0.39 2.22 -15.86
C PHE A 113 -0.71 3.10 -16.49
N ALA A 114 -0.43 4.37 -16.80
CA ALA A 114 -1.44 5.31 -17.30
C ALA A 114 -2.15 4.79 -18.57
N ALA A 115 -1.41 4.23 -19.53
CA ALA A 115 -2.00 3.65 -20.74
C ALA A 115 -2.93 2.46 -20.43
N ARG A 116 -2.55 1.61 -19.46
CA ARG A 116 -3.39 0.51 -18.99
C ARG A 116 -4.66 1.01 -18.32
N VAL A 117 -4.54 2.01 -17.45
CA VAL A 117 -5.69 2.62 -16.78
C VAL A 117 -6.64 3.25 -17.79
N ALA A 118 -6.13 3.95 -18.80
CA ALA A 118 -6.95 4.51 -19.88
C ALA A 118 -7.73 3.43 -20.65
N ALA A 119 -7.11 2.26 -20.89
CA ALA A 119 -7.76 1.14 -21.56
C ALA A 119 -8.83 0.45 -20.70
N VAL A 120 -8.65 0.40 -19.37
CA VAL A 120 -9.57 -0.29 -18.44
C VAL A 120 -10.71 0.62 -17.99
N ALA A 121 -10.46 1.93 -17.85
CA ALA A 121 -11.40 2.90 -17.30
C ALA A 121 -12.82 2.85 -17.88
N PRO A 122 -13.02 2.68 -19.23
CA PRO A 122 -14.37 2.61 -19.78
C PRO A 122 -15.20 1.40 -19.33
N ALA A 123 -14.55 0.34 -18.81
CA ALA A 123 -15.21 -0.87 -18.32
C ALA A 123 -15.46 -0.84 -16.79
N LEU A 124 -15.06 0.23 -16.09
CA LEU A 124 -15.22 0.34 -14.64
C LEU A 124 -16.58 0.96 -14.29
N GLU A 125 -17.33 0.26 -13.43
CA GLU A 125 -18.71 0.63 -13.10
C GLU A 125 -18.82 1.52 -11.86
N CYS A 126 -17.87 1.41 -10.92
CA CYS A 126 -17.98 2.03 -9.59
C CYS A 126 -16.82 2.98 -9.26
N VAL A 127 -15.78 3.05 -10.09
CA VAL A 127 -14.61 3.89 -9.81
C VAL A 127 -14.94 5.35 -10.10
N GLU A 128 -14.98 6.15 -9.03
CA GLU A 128 -15.25 7.58 -9.07
C GLU A 128 -13.98 8.42 -9.14
N HIS A 129 -12.87 7.90 -8.56
CA HIS A 129 -11.62 8.65 -8.41
C HIS A 129 -10.44 7.85 -8.96
N PHE A 130 -9.73 8.46 -9.90
CA PHE A 130 -8.47 7.96 -10.44
C PHE A 130 -7.34 8.84 -9.90
N ILE A 131 -6.44 8.27 -9.08
CA ILE A 131 -5.35 8.99 -8.40
C ILE A 131 -4.02 8.49 -8.94
N ARG A 132 -3.33 9.33 -9.72
CA ARG A 132 -2.03 9.02 -10.29
C ARG A 132 -0.92 9.35 -9.31
N VAL A 133 0.04 8.44 -9.21
CA VAL A 133 1.26 8.53 -8.39
C VAL A 133 2.48 8.54 -9.30
N GLY A 134 3.48 9.32 -8.94
CA GLY A 134 4.77 9.40 -9.61
C GLY A 134 4.85 10.52 -10.64
N ALA A 135 6.04 11.12 -10.69
CA ALA A 135 6.33 12.19 -11.63
C ALA A 135 6.39 11.67 -13.07
N THR A 136 5.80 12.42 -13.98
CA THR A 136 5.85 12.16 -15.41
C THR A 136 5.71 13.47 -16.18
N THR A 137 6.26 13.52 -17.37
CA THR A 137 6.07 14.63 -18.31
C THR A 137 4.71 14.55 -19.03
N GLU A 138 4.06 13.40 -18.98
CA GLU A 138 2.75 13.23 -19.59
C GLU A 138 1.67 14.00 -18.81
N PRO A 139 0.76 14.69 -19.51
CA PRO A 139 -0.33 15.40 -18.86
C PRO A 139 -1.20 14.44 -18.05
N LEU A 140 -1.81 14.97 -17.01
CA LEU A 140 -2.79 14.21 -16.24
C LEU A 140 -4.06 14.04 -17.08
N PRO A 141 -4.56 12.80 -17.26
CA PRO A 141 -5.80 12.59 -18.01
C PRO A 141 -6.98 13.36 -17.38
N GLY A 142 -7.92 13.78 -18.21
CA GLY A 142 -9.10 14.52 -17.74
C GLY A 142 -9.86 13.75 -16.66
N GLY A 143 -10.21 14.41 -15.56
CA GLY A 143 -10.89 13.78 -14.42
C GLY A 143 -10.00 12.99 -13.47
N HIS A 144 -8.71 12.80 -13.79
CA HIS A 144 -7.76 12.16 -12.88
C HIS A 144 -7.14 13.17 -11.91
N LEU A 145 -6.70 12.68 -10.75
CA LEU A 145 -6.06 13.45 -9.69
C LEU A 145 -4.57 13.06 -9.58
N SER A 146 -3.70 14.01 -9.22
CA SER A 146 -2.31 13.71 -8.84
C SER A 146 -2.23 13.56 -7.33
N LEU A 147 -1.61 12.49 -6.86
CA LEU A 147 -1.37 12.29 -5.42
C LEU A 147 -0.52 13.44 -4.86
N GLU A 148 0.51 13.86 -5.57
CA GLU A 148 1.41 14.95 -5.16
C GLU A 148 0.63 16.27 -4.97
N ALA A 149 -0.29 16.58 -5.90
CA ALA A 149 -1.13 17.76 -5.80
C ALA A 149 -2.14 17.66 -4.63
N LEU A 150 -2.65 16.46 -4.36
CA LEU A 150 -3.51 16.20 -3.20
C LEU A 150 -2.73 16.39 -1.90
N LEU A 151 -1.52 15.81 -1.79
CA LEU A 151 -0.67 15.95 -0.59
C LEU A 151 -0.30 17.41 -0.32
N ALA A 152 -0.05 18.21 -1.36
CA ALA A 152 0.26 19.63 -1.22
C ALA A 152 -0.92 20.47 -0.67
N ARG A 153 -2.16 20.01 -0.87
CA ARG A 153 -3.38 20.73 -0.47
C ARG A 153 -3.93 20.32 0.90
N HIS A 154 -3.51 19.16 1.41
CA HIS A 154 -4.03 18.62 2.66
C HIS A 154 -2.94 18.59 3.72
N ALA A 155 -3.21 19.15 4.89
CA ALA A 155 -2.35 19.01 6.05
C ALA A 155 -2.46 17.58 6.62
N PRO A 156 -1.40 17.06 7.26
CA PRO A 156 -1.50 15.81 8.00
C PRO A 156 -2.48 16.02 9.15
N SER A 157 -3.54 15.26 9.15
CA SER A 157 -4.60 15.34 10.15
C SER A 157 -4.79 13.98 10.82
N PRO A 158 -4.84 13.92 12.16
CA PRO A 158 -5.32 12.72 12.83
C PRO A 158 -6.72 12.40 12.34
N GLN A 159 -6.96 11.15 12.00
CA GLN A 159 -8.26 10.74 11.49
C GLN A 159 -9.11 10.18 12.63
N ASP A 160 -10.35 10.63 12.73
CA ASP A 160 -11.30 10.19 13.76
C ASP A 160 -12.14 8.98 13.32
N ALA A 161 -11.73 8.29 12.25
CA ALA A 161 -12.44 7.09 11.82
C ALA A 161 -12.32 6.01 12.89
N THR A 162 -13.44 5.59 13.45
CA THR A 162 -13.48 4.42 14.33
C THR A 162 -13.33 3.18 13.47
N VAL A 163 -12.13 2.61 13.45
CA VAL A 163 -11.81 1.36 12.75
C VAL A 163 -11.78 0.23 13.76
N GLU A 164 -12.51 -0.83 13.46
CA GLU A 164 -12.62 -1.99 14.33
C GLU A 164 -11.75 -3.16 13.79
N PRO A 165 -11.25 -4.03 14.67
CA PRO A 165 -10.45 -5.18 14.25
C PRO A 165 -11.17 -6.11 13.25
N GLU A 166 -12.49 -6.14 13.26
CA GLU A 166 -13.30 -6.97 12.36
C GLU A 166 -13.57 -6.31 11.00
N ASP A 167 -13.26 -5.03 10.83
CA ASP A 167 -13.37 -4.37 9.54
C ASP A 167 -12.42 -5.02 8.53
N ILE A 168 -12.84 -5.05 7.27
CA ILE A 168 -12.04 -5.64 6.20
C ILE A 168 -10.92 -4.67 5.80
N ALA A 169 -9.69 -5.07 6.09
CA ALA A 169 -8.49 -4.29 5.74
C ALA A 169 -8.07 -4.47 4.28
N GLY A 170 -8.37 -5.64 3.69
CA GLY A 170 -8.02 -5.88 2.29
C GLY A 170 -8.79 -7.02 1.64
N ILE A 171 -8.91 -6.95 0.31
CA ILE A 171 -9.45 -8.02 -0.54
C ILE A 171 -8.34 -8.45 -1.50
N TYR A 172 -7.92 -9.70 -1.41
CA TYR A 172 -6.81 -10.27 -2.16
C TYR A 172 -7.32 -11.30 -3.15
N PHE A 173 -7.11 -11.04 -4.44
CA PHE A 173 -7.57 -11.95 -5.47
C PHE A 173 -6.56 -13.08 -5.70
N THR A 174 -7.08 -14.32 -5.66
CA THR A 174 -6.29 -15.52 -5.94
C THR A 174 -6.52 -15.98 -7.36
N GLY A 175 -5.44 -16.39 -8.06
CA GLY A 175 -5.54 -17.06 -9.34
C GLY A 175 -6.18 -18.44 -9.16
N GLY A 176 -7.45 -18.59 -9.56
CA GLY A 176 -8.12 -19.89 -9.56
C GLY A 176 -7.67 -20.72 -10.78
N THR A 177 -7.36 -22.00 -10.58
CA THR A 177 -7.04 -22.94 -11.66
C THR A 177 -8.28 -23.28 -12.54
N THR A 178 -9.47 -22.85 -12.12
CA THR A 178 -10.76 -23.30 -12.69
C THR A 178 -11.72 -22.16 -13.04
N GLY A 179 -11.31 -20.89 -13.07
CA GLY A 179 -12.23 -19.81 -13.36
C GLY A 179 -11.71 -18.41 -13.01
N ARG A 180 -12.62 -17.45 -12.90
CA ARG A 180 -12.29 -16.07 -12.55
C ARG A 180 -11.67 -15.95 -11.15
N PRO A 181 -10.75 -14.99 -10.92
CA PRO A 181 -10.14 -14.76 -9.62
C PRO A 181 -11.18 -14.58 -8.51
N LYS A 182 -10.91 -15.17 -7.34
CA LYS A 182 -11.75 -15.05 -6.14
C LYS A 182 -11.12 -14.07 -5.18
N GLY A 183 -11.92 -13.14 -4.62
CA GLY A 183 -11.46 -12.17 -3.63
C GLY A 183 -11.52 -12.74 -2.21
N VAL A 184 -10.38 -12.90 -1.57
CA VAL A 184 -10.26 -13.28 -0.15
C VAL A 184 -10.31 -12.02 0.70
N MET A 185 -11.29 -11.90 1.58
CA MET A 185 -11.41 -10.79 2.52
C MET A 185 -10.62 -11.07 3.78
N LEU A 186 -9.69 -10.16 4.13
CA LEU A 186 -8.90 -10.22 5.35
C LEU A 186 -9.22 -9.02 6.23
N SER A 187 -9.63 -9.26 7.47
CA SER A 187 -9.88 -8.22 8.46
C SER A 187 -8.57 -7.65 9.04
N HIS A 188 -8.66 -6.52 9.73
CA HIS A 188 -7.52 -5.99 10.50
C HIS A 188 -7.05 -7.01 11.54
N ARG A 189 -7.96 -7.75 12.18
CA ARG A 189 -7.62 -8.85 13.11
C ARG A 189 -6.81 -9.94 12.42
N SER A 190 -7.21 -10.36 11.21
CA SER A 190 -6.47 -11.40 10.45
C SER A 190 -5.06 -10.93 10.16
N TRP A 191 -4.89 -9.68 9.73
CA TRP A 191 -3.58 -9.08 9.48
C TRP A 191 -2.75 -8.95 10.76
N PHE A 192 -3.36 -8.55 11.88
CA PHE A 192 -2.66 -8.48 13.17
C PHE A 192 -2.03 -9.84 13.51
N HIS A 193 -2.78 -10.94 13.40
CA HIS A 193 -2.25 -12.27 13.68
C HIS A 193 -1.21 -12.74 12.66
N THR A 194 -1.37 -12.37 11.38
CA THR A 194 -0.35 -12.64 10.36
C THR A 194 0.98 -11.97 10.72
N TYR A 195 0.96 -10.68 11.03
CA TYR A 195 2.16 -9.94 11.42
C TYR A 195 2.79 -10.45 12.73
N ASP A 196 1.98 -10.86 13.71
CA ASP A 196 2.45 -11.46 14.94
C ASP A 196 3.18 -12.80 14.66
N THR A 197 2.59 -13.66 13.83
CA THR A 197 3.20 -14.91 13.37
C THR A 197 4.50 -14.65 12.61
N GLU A 198 4.51 -13.70 11.69
CA GLU A 198 5.72 -13.35 10.91
C GLU A 198 6.85 -12.81 11.80
N LEU A 199 6.53 -11.99 12.80
CA LEU A 199 7.51 -11.50 13.77
C LEU A 199 8.12 -12.63 14.60
N LEU A 200 7.38 -13.70 14.87
CA LEU A 200 7.83 -14.85 15.65
C LEU A 200 8.55 -15.89 14.78
N ASP A 201 7.95 -16.29 13.67
CA ASP A 201 8.39 -17.43 12.88
C ASP A 201 9.51 -17.06 11.90
N PHE A 202 9.44 -15.88 11.26
CA PHE A 202 10.53 -15.37 10.41
C PHE A 202 11.63 -14.68 11.22
N ALA A 203 11.43 -14.54 12.53
CA ALA A 203 12.41 -13.96 13.44
C ALA A 203 12.95 -12.60 12.97
N VAL A 204 12.08 -11.75 12.42
CA VAL A 204 12.46 -10.41 11.95
C VAL A 204 13.18 -9.67 13.08
N GLY A 205 14.46 -9.38 12.86
CA GLY A 205 15.32 -8.71 13.83
C GLY A 205 15.02 -7.23 13.97
N TRP A 206 15.57 -6.62 15.04
CA TRP A 206 15.55 -5.16 15.17
C TRP A 206 16.52 -4.51 14.19
N HIS A 207 16.05 -3.45 13.51
CA HIS A 207 16.84 -2.63 12.59
C HIS A 207 17.33 -3.38 11.34
N GLU A 208 16.60 -4.41 10.93
CA GLU A 208 16.87 -5.12 9.68
C GLU A 208 16.83 -4.16 8.48
N ILE A 209 17.69 -4.43 7.50
CA ILE A 209 17.65 -3.79 6.19
C ILE A 209 17.12 -4.83 5.22
N PHE A 210 15.85 -4.69 4.87
CA PHE A 210 15.11 -5.67 4.06
C PHE A 210 14.93 -5.17 2.62
N VAL A 211 15.30 -5.99 1.63
CA VAL A 211 15.17 -5.64 0.20
C VAL A 211 13.89 -6.24 -0.37
N PHE A 212 12.97 -5.40 -0.79
CA PHE A 212 11.72 -5.77 -1.47
C PHE A 212 11.93 -5.75 -2.98
N ALA A 213 12.28 -6.92 -3.57
CA ALA A 213 12.50 -7.08 -5.00
C ALA A 213 11.29 -7.66 -5.75
N THR A 214 10.32 -8.23 -5.02
CA THR A 214 9.07 -8.76 -5.58
C THR A 214 7.90 -7.82 -5.28
N PRO A 215 6.79 -7.88 -6.04
CA PRO A 215 5.67 -6.97 -5.85
C PRO A 215 5.08 -7.03 -4.43
N MET A 216 5.00 -5.86 -3.77
CA MET A 216 4.38 -5.72 -2.45
C MET A 216 2.85 -5.96 -2.47
N THR A 217 2.25 -6.06 -3.66
CA THR A 217 0.84 -6.45 -3.83
C THR A 217 0.56 -7.90 -3.46
N HIS A 218 1.62 -8.71 -3.23
CA HIS A 218 1.55 -10.14 -2.91
C HIS A 218 2.26 -10.46 -1.59
N ALA A 219 2.72 -11.70 -1.44
CA ALA A 219 3.33 -12.23 -0.23
C ALA A 219 4.47 -11.37 0.34
N ALA A 220 5.29 -10.75 -0.50
CA ALA A 220 6.36 -9.87 -0.01
C ALA A 220 5.81 -8.69 0.83
N GLY A 221 4.64 -8.15 0.47
CA GLY A 221 4.01 -7.06 1.21
C GLY A 221 3.63 -7.42 2.65
N CYS A 222 3.48 -8.70 2.96
CA CYS A 222 3.19 -9.15 4.32
C CYS A 222 4.33 -8.79 5.28
N LEU A 223 5.59 -8.86 4.83
CA LEU A 223 6.77 -8.56 5.66
C LEU A 223 7.03 -7.06 5.85
N LEU A 224 6.36 -6.18 5.10
CA LEU A 224 6.60 -4.75 5.16
C LEU A 224 6.39 -4.19 6.57
N LEU A 225 5.19 -4.38 7.13
CA LEU A 225 4.86 -3.85 8.45
C LEU A 225 5.64 -4.52 9.59
N PRO A 226 5.88 -5.84 9.62
CA PRO A 226 6.81 -6.48 10.56
C PRO A 226 8.20 -5.85 10.60
N VAL A 227 8.81 -5.58 9.44
CA VAL A 227 10.11 -4.88 9.36
C VAL A 227 10.02 -3.48 9.96
N LEU A 228 8.97 -2.71 9.63
CA LEU A 228 8.77 -1.37 10.18
C LEU A 228 8.51 -1.40 11.69
N LEU A 229 7.75 -2.36 12.22
CA LEU A 229 7.52 -2.53 13.65
C LEU A 229 8.81 -2.83 14.43
N ARG A 230 9.77 -3.49 13.80
CA ARG A 230 11.12 -3.73 14.32
C ARG A 230 12.11 -2.59 14.02
N GLN A 231 11.60 -1.43 13.59
CA GLN A 231 12.41 -0.25 13.30
C GLN A 231 13.46 -0.50 12.21
N GLY A 232 13.17 -1.43 11.32
CA GLY A 232 14.00 -1.76 10.17
C GLY A 232 13.85 -0.74 9.04
N ARG A 233 14.59 -0.95 7.97
CA ARG A 233 14.55 -0.15 6.76
C ARG A 233 14.17 -1.03 5.56
N CYS A 234 13.15 -0.63 4.82
CA CYS A 234 12.71 -1.30 3.61
C CYS A 234 13.35 -0.63 2.39
N VAL A 235 14.16 -1.38 1.66
CA VAL A 235 14.75 -0.95 0.38
C VAL A 235 13.88 -1.49 -0.74
N LEU A 236 13.27 -0.61 -1.51
CA LEU A 236 12.29 -0.96 -2.53
C LEU A 236 12.95 -1.01 -3.91
N LEU A 237 12.89 -2.17 -4.56
CA LEU A 237 13.20 -2.31 -5.97
C LEU A 237 11.91 -2.33 -6.77
N GLU A 238 11.84 -1.53 -7.81
CA GLU A 238 10.65 -1.42 -8.67
C GLU A 238 10.29 -2.74 -9.34
N ARG A 239 11.32 -3.54 -9.69
CA ARG A 239 11.21 -4.87 -10.31
C ARG A 239 12.37 -5.76 -9.89
N PHE A 240 12.14 -7.05 -9.99
CA PHE A 240 13.20 -8.04 -9.79
C PHE A 240 14.14 -8.08 -11.00
N GLU A 241 15.42 -7.79 -10.74
CA GLU A 241 16.55 -8.03 -11.66
C GLU A 241 17.71 -8.59 -10.84
N PRO A 242 18.24 -9.76 -11.17
CA PRO A 242 19.25 -10.43 -10.33
C PRO A 242 20.49 -9.57 -10.05
N GLU A 243 21.03 -8.90 -11.08
CA GLU A 243 22.21 -8.04 -10.94
C GLU A 243 21.94 -6.84 -10.05
N THR A 244 20.80 -6.16 -10.27
CA THR A 244 20.37 -5.02 -9.45
C THR A 244 20.14 -5.45 -8.00
N LEU A 245 19.51 -6.61 -7.78
CA LEU A 245 19.28 -7.12 -6.43
C LEU A 245 20.62 -7.39 -5.70
N LEU A 246 21.55 -8.09 -6.34
CA LEU A 246 22.86 -8.38 -5.74
C LEU A 246 23.66 -7.11 -5.45
N ALA A 247 23.66 -6.15 -6.39
CA ALA A 247 24.30 -4.86 -6.20
C ALA A 247 23.67 -4.07 -5.03
N THR A 248 22.33 -4.09 -4.93
CA THR A 248 21.60 -3.42 -3.84
C THR A 248 21.90 -4.07 -2.49
N ILE A 249 21.87 -5.40 -2.40
CA ILE A 249 22.22 -6.13 -1.17
C ILE A 249 23.60 -5.70 -0.67
N ALA A 250 24.59 -5.64 -1.57
CA ALA A 250 25.95 -5.26 -1.23
C ALA A 250 26.05 -3.76 -0.83
N ALA A 251 25.45 -2.86 -1.62
CA ALA A 251 25.53 -1.42 -1.40
C ALA A 251 24.81 -0.99 -0.12
N GLU A 252 23.61 -1.53 0.13
CA GLU A 252 22.78 -1.21 1.28
C GLU A 252 23.16 -2.01 2.53
N ARG A 253 24.05 -2.98 2.39
CA ARG A 253 24.43 -3.93 3.46
C ARG A 253 23.19 -4.61 4.02
N ALA A 254 22.31 -5.07 3.11
CA ALA A 254 21.04 -5.68 3.48
C ALA A 254 21.27 -6.92 4.38
N THR A 255 20.37 -7.08 5.35
CA THR A 255 20.43 -8.16 6.34
C THR A 255 19.40 -9.26 6.02
N ALA A 256 18.38 -8.93 5.20
CA ALA A 256 17.33 -9.85 4.75
C ALA A 256 16.76 -9.41 3.39
#